data_7e3ec59446da329f6085b9b45aacf924
#
_entry.id   7e3ec59446da329f6085b9b45aacf924
#
_cell.length_a   1.000
_cell.length_b   1.000
_cell.length_c   1.000
_cell.angle_alpha   90.00
_cell.angle_beta   90.00
_cell.angle_gamma   90.00
#
_symmetry.space_group_name_H-M   'P 1'
#
loop_
_entity.id
_entity.type
_entity.pdbx_description
1 polymer ?
#
loop_
_entity_poly.entity_id
_entity_poly.type
_entity_poly.pdbx_seq_one_letter_code
_entity_poly.pdbx_strand_id
1 'polypeptide(L)'
;MAGPMQEKFTALTPALYDYLMAHNPLPDPVLRDLAAETAALGPISRMQIAVEQGALLTFLARVLGARRAVELGTFTGYSAVSIARGLVPDGRLLCCDLNEEWTAIARRYFARAGLAERITLRIAPAIETVRTLPRTPEIDLVFIDADKTGYRAYYEELLPRLRAGGVIGFDNVLWGGSVADPSDTSDDTIALRALNDFLVRDDRVDLVMLPVADGLTLARKR
;
A
#
# COMPACT_ATOMS: atom_id res chain seq x y z
N MET A 1 1.09 2.17 41.45
CA MET A 1 0.93 1.02 40.57
C MET A 1 -0.27 1.31 39.66
N ALA A 2 -0.04 1.60 38.37
CA ALA A 2 -1.14 1.72 37.42
C ALA A 2 -1.80 0.34 37.31
N GLY A 3 -3.12 0.24 37.49
CA GLY A 3 -3.88 -0.97 37.24
C GLY A 3 -3.69 -1.46 35.80
N PRO A 4 -4.00 -2.72 35.49
CA PRO A 4 -3.86 -3.23 34.12
C PRO A 4 -4.68 -2.32 33.17
N MET A 5 -4.01 -1.75 32.17
CA MET A 5 -4.70 -1.03 31.10
C MET A 5 -5.70 -2.01 30.49
N GLN A 6 -6.98 -1.64 30.53
CA GLN A 6 -8.02 -2.41 29.89
C GLN A 6 -7.73 -2.41 28.39
N GLU A 7 -7.33 -3.56 27.84
CA GLU A 7 -7.05 -3.71 26.42
C GLU A 7 -8.33 -3.42 25.64
N LYS A 8 -8.31 -2.35 24.85
CA LYS A 8 -9.43 -1.91 24.00
C LYS A 8 -9.26 -2.40 22.56
N PHE A 9 -8.74 -3.60 22.37
CA PHE A 9 -8.69 -4.18 21.03
C PHE A 9 -9.64 -5.38 20.94
N THR A 10 -10.22 -5.58 19.76
CA THR A 10 -11.03 -6.74 19.45
C THR A 10 -10.22 -7.65 18.54
N ALA A 11 -9.90 -8.87 18.98
CA ALA A 11 -9.21 -9.84 18.15
C ALA A 11 -10.07 -10.17 16.91
N LEU A 12 -9.48 -10.04 15.73
CA LEU A 12 -10.17 -10.29 14.47
C LEU A 12 -10.30 -11.80 14.25
N THR A 13 -11.48 -12.33 14.56
CA THR A 13 -11.85 -13.73 14.26
C THR A 13 -12.39 -13.82 12.83
N PRO A 14 -12.46 -15.03 12.20
CA PRO A 14 -13.09 -15.20 10.89
C PRO A 14 -14.51 -14.63 10.83
N ALA A 15 -15.35 -14.92 11.84
CA ALA A 15 -16.72 -14.39 11.88
C ALA A 15 -16.78 -12.87 11.98
N LEU A 16 -15.85 -12.26 12.72
CA LEU A 16 -15.78 -10.81 12.81
C LEU A 16 -15.23 -10.19 11.52
N TYR A 17 -14.32 -10.88 10.84
CA TYR A 17 -13.84 -10.46 9.52
C TYR A 17 -14.96 -10.51 8.48
N ASP A 18 -15.77 -11.59 8.46
CA ASP A 18 -16.94 -11.70 7.58
C ASP A 18 -17.95 -10.57 7.85
N TYR A 19 -18.18 -10.24 9.12
CA TYR A 19 -19.03 -9.11 9.50
C TYR A 19 -18.46 -7.78 8.98
N LEU A 20 -17.17 -7.55 9.17
CA LEU A 20 -16.47 -6.34 8.66
C LEU A 20 -16.61 -6.25 7.14
N MET A 21 -16.39 -7.34 6.42
CA MET A 21 -16.50 -7.36 4.96
C MET A 21 -17.94 -7.10 4.49
N ALA A 22 -18.94 -7.61 5.20
CA ALA A 22 -20.35 -7.35 4.89
C ALA A 22 -20.79 -5.89 5.14
N HIS A 23 -20.01 -5.13 5.94
CA HIS A 23 -20.29 -3.73 6.28
C HIS A 23 -19.33 -2.74 5.62
N ASN A 24 -18.45 -3.21 4.74
CA ASN A 24 -17.64 -2.38 3.85
C ASN A 24 -18.26 -2.30 2.45
N PRO A 25 -17.98 -1.26 1.67
CA PRO A 25 -18.42 -1.18 0.28
C PRO A 25 -17.95 -2.40 -0.51
N LEU A 26 -18.87 -3.06 -1.19
CA LEU A 26 -18.50 -4.18 -2.07
C LEU A 26 -17.63 -3.66 -3.23
N PRO A 27 -16.61 -4.43 -3.62
CA PRO A 27 -15.86 -4.13 -4.83
C PRO A 27 -16.80 -4.10 -6.04
N ASP A 28 -16.57 -3.16 -6.95
CA ASP A 28 -17.31 -3.14 -8.20
C ASP A 28 -16.97 -4.34 -9.11
N PRO A 29 -17.70 -4.54 -10.22
CA PRO A 29 -17.48 -5.69 -11.08
C PRO A 29 -16.05 -5.83 -11.60
N VAL A 30 -15.35 -4.71 -11.89
CA VAL A 30 -13.98 -4.76 -12.41
C VAL A 30 -13.00 -5.30 -11.34
N LEU A 31 -13.11 -4.83 -10.11
CA LEU A 31 -12.27 -5.31 -9.00
C LEU A 31 -12.62 -6.75 -8.58
N ARG A 32 -13.89 -7.15 -8.66
CA ARG A 32 -14.29 -8.54 -8.42
C ARG A 32 -13.71 -9.51 -9.45
N ASP A 33 -13.79 -9.14 -10.73
CA ASP A 33 -13.24 -9.95 -11.81
C ASP A 33 -11.72 -10.03 -11.71
N LEU A 34 -11.05 -8.90 -11.38
CA LEU A 34 -9.60 -8.88 -11.15
C LEU A 34 -9.19 -9.80 -10.00
N ALA A 35 -9.90 -9.74 -8.87
CA ALA A 35 -9.62 -10.60 -7.73
C ALA A 35 -9.84 -12.09 -8.08
N ALA A 36 -10.89 -12.41 -8.84
CA ALA A 36 -11.15 -13.78 -9.30
C ALA A 36 -10.05 -14.29 -10.25
N GLU A 37 -9.59 -13.46 -11.20
CA GLU A 37 -8.50 -13.83 -12.10
C GLU A 37 -7.17 -13.95 -11.33
N THR A 38 -6.91 -13.06 -10.38
CA THR A 38 -5.72 -13.15 -9.52
C THR A 38 -5.75 -14.44 -8.69
N ALA A 39 -6.90 -14.80 -8.10
CA ALA A 39 -7.05 -16.05 -7.35
C ALA A 39 -6.74 -17.30 -8.18
N ALA A 40 -7.00 -17.27 -9.48
CA ALA A 40 -6.68 -18.36 -10.39
C ALA A 40 -5.15 -18.56 -10.63
N LEU A 41 -4.31 -17.61 -10.22
CA LEU A 41 -2.85 -17.76 -10.23
C LEU A 41 -2.33 -18.71 -9.13
N GLY A 42 -3.20 -19.21 -8.25
CA GLY A 42 -2.83 -20.13 -7.19
C GLY A 42 -2.16 -19.42 -5.99
N PRO A 43 -1.16 -20.05 -5.33
CA PRO A 43 -0.62 -19.54 -4.06
C PRO A 43 -0.05 -18.12 -4.12
N ILE A 44 0.41 -17.67 -5.30
CA ILE A 44 0.97 -16.33 -5.48
C ILE A 44 -0.10 -15.23 -5.33
N SER A 45 -1.39 -15.57 -5.48
CA SER A 45 -2.50 -14.63 -5.35
C SER A 45 -2.57 -13.95 -3.98
N ARG A 46 -1.93 -14.53 -2.95
CA ARG A 46 -1.81 -13.93 -1.62
C ARG A 46 -1.06 -12.57 -1.62
N MET A 47 -0.35 -12.25 -2.70
CA MET A 47 0.30 -10.95 -2.87
C MET A 47 -0.70 -9.81 -3.17
N GLN A 48 -1.95 -10.15 -3.56
CA GLN A 48 -2.97 -9.12 -3.72
C GLN A 48 -3.37 -8.57 -2.35
N ILE A 49 -3.47 -7.24 -2.25
CA ILE A 49 -3.97 -6.58 -1.04
C ILE A 49 -5.40 -7.04 -0.69
N ALA A 50 -5.78 -6.89 0.57
CA ALA A 50 -7.13 -7.18 1.02
C ALA A 50 -8.16 -6.19 0.44
N VAL A 51 -9.42 -6.63 0.35
CA VAL A 51 -10.51 -5.84 -0.26
C VAL A 51 -10.75 -4.53 0.52
N GLU A 52 -10.80 -4.62 1.84
CA GLU A 52 -10.97 -3.47 2.73
C GLU A 52 -9.79 -2.51 2.67
N GLN A 53 -8.58 -3.02 2.43
CA GLN A 53 -7.39 -2.20 2.21
C GLN A 53 -7.50 -1.42 0.89
N GLY A 54 -8.03 -2.03 -0.17
CA GLY A 54 -8.34 -1.33 -1.42
C GLY A 54 -9.37 -0.21 -1.24
N ALA A 55 -10.42 -0.46 -0.43
CA ALA A 55 -11.39 0.56 -0.07
C ALA A 55 -10.75 1.72 0.72
N LEU A 56 -9.86 1.40 1.67
CA LEU A 56 -9.11 2.39 2.45
C LEU A 56 -8.21 3.24 1.55
N LEU A 57 -7.48 2.64 0.61
CA LEU A 57 -6.61 3.38 -0.33
C LEU A 57 -7.41 4.35 -1.20
N THR A 58 -8.59 3.93 -1.69
CA THR A 58 -9.52 4.80 -2.41
C THR A 58 -9.99 5.97 -1.54
N PHE A 59 -10.35 5.68 -0.28
CA PHE A 59 -10.79 6.69 0.68
C PHE A 59 -9.68 7.69 1.01
N LEU A 60 -8.47 7.21 1.28
CA LEU A 60 -7.30 8.07 1.56
C LEU A 60 -6.99 9.00 0.38
N ALA A 61 -6.98 8.47 -0.85
CA ALA A 61 -6.75 9.28 -2.03
C ALA A 61 -7.79 10.42 -2.18
N ARG A 62 -9.06 10.13 -1.86
CA ARG A 62 -10.15 11.13 -1.85
C ARG A 62 -9.99 12.17 -0.74
N VAL A 63 -9.70 11.74 0.50
CA VAL A 63 -9.51 12.64 1.64
C VAL A 63 -8.34 13.59 1.42
N LEU A 64 -7.26 13.11 0.78
CA LEU A 64 -6.10 13.91 0.43
C LEU A 64 -6.36 14.86 -0.77
N GLY A 65 -7.45 14.68 -1.51
CA GLY A 65 -7.64 15.31 -2.82
C GLY A 65 -6.50 15.00 -3.76
N ALA A 66 -5.99 13.75 -3.70
CA ALA A 66 -4.75 13.37 -4.33
C ALA A 66 -4.81 13.53 -5.85
N ARG A 67 -3.81 14.22 -6.40
CA ARG A 67 -3.59 14.45 -7.82
C ARG A 67 -2.44 13.61 -8.37
N ARG A 68 -1.38 13.45 -7.59
CA ARG A 68 -0.19 12.66 -7.95
C ARG A 68 0.04 11.58 -6.92
N ALA A 69 -0.02 10.33 -7.37
CA ALA A 69 0.27 9.18 -6.52
C ALA A 69 1.36 8.30 -7.15
N VAL A 70 2.05 7.56 -6.28
CA VAL A 70 3.09 6.59 -6.66
C VAL A 70 2.80 5.28 -5.93
N GLU A 71 2.92 4.17 -6.64
CA GLU A 71 2.82 2.82 -6.09
C GLU A 71 4.08 2.03 -6.42
N LEU A 72 4.64 1.39 -5.42
CA LEU A 72 5.78 0.48 -5.56
C LEU A 72 5.35 -0.94 -5.21
N GLY A 73 5.37 -1.84 -6.20
CA GLY A 73 4.74 -3.15 -6.16
C GLY A 73 3.30 -3.06 -6.67
N THR A 74 3.04 -3.51 -7.89
CA THR A 74 1.73 -3.38 -8.55
C THR A 74 1.02 -4.72 -8.67
N PHE A 75 1.79 -5.80 -8.86
CA PHE A 75 1.28 -7.15 -9.07
C PHE A 75 0.22 -7.17 -10.18
N THR A 76 -1.01 -7.64 -9.88
CA THR A 76 -2.13 -7.68 -10.84
C THR A 76 -2.94 -6.39 -10.88
N GLY A 77 -2.61 -5.37 -10.05
CA GLY A 77 -3.13 -4.02 -10.16
C GLY A 77 -4.34 -3.68 -9.29
N TYR A 78 -4.70 -4.50 -8.28
CA TYR A 78 -5.86 -4.24 -7.44
C TYR A 78 -5.73 -2.92 -6.65
N SER A 79 -4.59 -2.70 -6.00
CA SER A 79 -4.25 -1.47 -5.30
C SER A 79 -4.18 -0.27 -6.25
N ALA A 80 -3.55 -0.44 -7.42
CA ALA A 80 -3.45 0.60 -8.44
C ALA A 80 -4.82 1.12 -8.90
N VAL A 81 -5.76 0.20 -9.22
CA VAL A 81 -7.14 0.55 -9.59
C VAL A 81 -7.84 1.27 -8.43
N SER A 82 -7.66 0.78 -7.21
CA SER A 82 -8.26 1.36 -6.00
C SER A 82 -7.76 2.80 -5.77
N ILE A 83 -6.45 3.03 -5.80
CA ILE A 83 -5.85 4.36 -5.66
C ILE A 83 -6.34 5.30 -6.77
N ALA A 84 -6.23 4.86 -8.03
CA ALA A 84 -6.56 5.69 -9.18
C ALA A 84 -8.03 6.16 -9.19
N ARG A 85 -8.96 5.35 -8.65
CA ARG A 85 -10.37 5.73 -8.46
C ARG A 85 -10.58 6.80 -7.38
N GLY A 86 -9.68 6.88 -6.44
CA GLY A 86 -9.71 7.91 -5.40
C GLY A 86 -9.13 9.25 -5.82
N LEU A 87 -8.28 9.28 -6.85
CA LEU A 87 -7.65 10.50 -7.33
C LEU A 87 -8.67 11.49 -7.93
N VAL A 88 -8.35 12.77 -7.89
CA VAL A 88 -9.11 13.81 -8.61
C VAL A 88 -9.20 13.47 -10.12
N PRO A 89 -10.17 14.06 -10.89
CA PRO A 89 -10.44 13.67 -12.27
C PRO A 89 -9.22 13.66 -13.21
N ASP A 90 -8.31 14.62 -13.07
CA ASP A 90 -7.06 14.74 -13.84
C ASP A 90 -5.83 14.16 -13.09
N GLY A 91 -6.05 13.46 -11.99
CA GLY A 91 -5.00 12.83 -11.20
C GLY A 91 -4.30 11.70 -11.94
N ARG A 92 -3.03 11.46 -11.60
CA ARG A 92 -2.15 10.47 -12.21
C ARG A 92 -1.52 9.57 -11.15
N LEU A 93 -1.41 8.30 -11.49
CA LEU A 93 -0.73 7.29 -10.70
C LEU A 93 0.47 6.75 -11.47
N LEU A 94 1.64 6.76 -10.86
CA LEU A 94 2.81 6.03 -11.34
C LEU A 94 2.91 4.71 -10.57
N CYS A 95 2.91 3.60 -11.28
CA CYS A 95 3.11 2.25 -10.75
C CYS A 95 4.47 1.70 -11.17
N CYS A 96 5.15 1.01 -10.26
CA CYS A 96 6.43 0.34 -10.49
C CYS A 96 6.33 -1.13 -10.14
N ASP A 97 6.78 -2.01 -11.01
CA ASP A 97 6.88 -3.46 -10.78
C ASP A 97 8.03 -4.04 -11.59
N LEU A 98 8.46 -5.24 -11.26
CA LEU A 98 9.50 -5.98 -11.99
C LEU A 98 8.92 -7.06 -12.90
N ASN A 99 7.70 -7.53 -12.64
CA ASN A 99 7.12 -8.67 -13.31
C ASN A 99 6.18 -8.26 -14.44
N GLU A 100 6.61 -8.50 -15.69
CA GLU A 100 5.83 -8.16 -16.88
C GLU A 100 4.59 -9.03 -17.06
N GLU A 101 4.64 -10.30 -16.65
CA GLU A 101 3.52 -11.23 -16.77
C GLU A 101 2.34 -10.82 -15.87
N TRP A 102 2.60 -10.56 -14.61
CA TRP A 102 1.57 -10.10 -13.67
C TRP A 102 1.01 -8.73 -14.05
N THR A 103 1.88 -7.83 -14.45
CA THR A 103 1.48 -6.47 -14.84
C THR A 103 0.78 -6.41 -16.19
N ALA A 104 0.88 -7.44 -17.05
CA ALA A 104 0.03 -7.58 -18.21
C ALA A 104 -1.45 -7.75 -17.82
N ILE A 105 -1.73 -8.45 -16.71
CA ILE A 105 -3.08 -8.50 -16.12
C ILE A 105 -3.50 -7.10 -15.69
N ALA A 106 -2.64 -6.41 -14.93
CA ALA A 106 -2.92 -5.05 -14.43
C ALA A 106 -3.29 -4.10 -15.59
N ARG A 107 -2.53 -4.08 -16.68
CA ARG A 107 -2.82 -3.23 -17.88
C ARG A 107 -4.22 -3.48 -18.44
N ARG A 108 -4.65 -4.74 -18.54
CA ARG A 108 -6.00 -5.09 -19.03
C ARG A 108 -7.09 -4.52 -18.11
N TYR A 109 -6.88 -4.61 -16.81
CA TYR A 109 -7.85 -4.10 -15.84
C TYR A 109 -7.83 -2.58 -15.71
N PHE A 110 -6.68 -1.93 -15.92
CA PHE A 110 -6.63 -0.46 -16.05
C PHE A 110 -7.50 0.01 -17.21
N ALA A 111 -7.41 -0.67 -18.37
CA ALA A 111 -8.25 -0.34 -19.51
C ALA A 111 -9.75 -0.62 -19.24
N ARG A 112 -10.09 -1.78 -18.66
CA ARG A 112 -11.47 -2.13 -18.27
C ARG A 112 -12.08 -1.16 -17.27
N ALA A 113 -11.26 -0.62 -16.38
CA ALA A 113 -11.67 0.39 -15.39
C ALA A 113 -11.77 1.81 -15.98
N GLY A 114 -11.39 2.03 -17.25
CA GLY A 114 -11.32 3.35 -17.85
C GLY A 114 -10.19 4.24 -17.28
N LEU A 115 -9.13 3.61 -16.75
CA LEU A 115 -8.04 4.27 -16.04
C LEU A 115 -6.70 4.24 -16.79
N ALA A 116 -6.65 3.63 -18.00
CA ALA A 116 -5.39 3.42 -18.73
C ALA A 116 -4.61 4.74 -18.96
N GLU A 117 -5.32 5.83 -19.26
CA GLU A 117 -4.68 7.14 -19.48
C GLU A 117 -4.24 7.84 -18.18
N ARG A 118 -4.65 7.32 -17.03
CA ARG A 118 -4.36 7.90 -15.72
C ARG A 118 -3.30 7.13 -14.93
N ILE A 119 -2.97 5.93 -15.38
CA ILE A 119 -1.99 5.04 -14.73
C ILE A 119 -0.81 4.82 -15.67
N THR A 120 0.37 5.24 -15.24
CA THR A 120 1.63 4.93 -15.93
C THR A 120 2.29 3.77 -15.21
N LEU A 121 2.55 2.67 -15.92
CA LEU A 121 3.24 1.50 -15.37
C LEU A 121 4.66 1.41 -15.92
N ARG A 122 5.64 1.36 -15.03
CA ARG A 122 7.06 1.17 -15.30
C ARG A 122 7.50 -0.22 -14.86
N ILE A 123 8.07 -0.98 -15.79
CA ILE A 123 8.69 -2.30 -15.51
C ILE A 123 10.19 -2.06 -15.35
N ALA A 124 10.59 -1.81 -14.11
CA ALA A 124 11.97 -1.53 -13.70
C ALA A 124 12.08 -1.60 -12.18
N PRO A 125 13.31 -1.71 -11.62
CA PRO A 125 13.52 -1.57 -10.19
C PRO A 125 12.90 -0.26 -9.69
N ALA A 126 12.05 -0.36 -8.66
CA ALA A 126 11.27 0.78 -8.16
C ALA A 126 12.18 1.96 -7.75
N ILE A 127 13.32 1.66 -7.11
CA ILE A 127 14.28 2.67 -6.67
C ILE A 127 14.86 3.48 -7.84
N GLU A 128 15.12 2.83 -8.98
CA GLU A 128 15.63 3.49 -10.16
C GLU A 128 14.58 4.44 -10.74
N THR A 129 13.33 3.95 -10.87
CA THR A 129 12.22 4.77 -11.33
C THR A 129 11.99 5.98 -10.42
N VAL A 130 11.96 5.78 -9.10
CA VAL A 130 11.78 6.88 -8.13
C VAL A 130 12.89 7.93 -8.26
N ARG A 131 14.14 7.53 -8.48
CA ARG A 131 15.27 8.44 -8.64
C ARG A 131 15.18 9.30 -9.90
N THR A 132 14.44 8.87 -10.93
CA THR A 132 14.21 9.70 -12.13
C THR A 132 13.19 10.81 -11.90
N LEU A 133 12.37 10.73 -10.85
CA LEU A 133 11.36 11.75 -10.55
C LEU A 133 12.01 13.04 -10.05
N PRO A 134 11.45 14.20 -10.41
CA PRO A 134 11.91 15.48 -9.86
C PRO A 134 11.90 15.47 -8.32
N ARG A 135 12.89 16.08 -7.70
CA ARG A 135 12.94 16.24 -6.24
C ARG A 135 12.09 17.43 -5.76
N THR A 136 10.93 17.62 -6.39
CA THR A 136 9.95 18.65 -6.02
C THR A 136 8.84 18.03 -5.19
N PRO A 137 8.32 18.70 -4.15
CA PRO A 137 7.30 18.16 -3.26
C PRO A 137 5.91 18.21 -3.90
N GLU A 138 5.64 17.30 -4.84
CA GLU A 138 4.42 17.28 -5.64
C GLU A 138 3.58 16.02 -5.48
N ILE A 139 4.10 14.98 -4.82
CA ILE A 139 3.39 13.71 -4.61
C ILE A 139 2.45 13.88 -3.41
N ASP A 140 1.20 13.45 -3.57
CA ASP A 140 0.17 13.50 -2.53
C ASP A 140 0.07 12.19 -1.75
N LEU A 141 0.18 11.06 -2.44
CA LEU A 141 0.01 9.72 -1.88
C LEU A 141 1.06 8.77 -2.46
N VAL A 142 1.70 8.02 -1.58
CA VAL A 142 2.57 6.89 -1.94
C VAL A 142 2.03 5.63 -1.27
N PHE A 143 2.07 4.51 -1.99
CA PHE A 143 1.82 3.18 -1.43
C PHE A 143 3.01 2.28 -1.75
N ILE A 144 3.60 1.67 -0.73
CA ILE A 144 4.78 0.81 -0.84
C ILE A 144 4.40 -0.60 -0.42
N ASP A 145 4.38 -1.50 -1.40
CA ASP A 145 4.14 -2.94 -1.25
C ASP A 145 5.08 -3.72 -2.18
N ALA A 146 6.38 -3.49 -2.02
CA ALA A 146 7.45 -4.09 -2.79
C ALA A 146 8.34 -4.99 -1.90
N ASP A 147 9.60 -5.22 -2.29
CA ASP A 147 10.60 -5.89 -1.49
C ASP A 147 10.84 -5.19 -0.15
N LYS A 148 10.72 -5.92 0.95
CA LYS A 148 10.71 -5.34 2.30
C LYS A 148 12.07 -4.74 2.68
N THR A 149 13.15 -5.31 2.18
CA THR A 149 14.51 -4.78 2.37
C THR A 149 14.73 -3.41 1.70
N GLY A 150 13.94 -3.07 0.68
CA GLY A 150 13.99 -1.78 -0.03
C GLY A 150 13.21 -0.65 0.66
N TYR A 151 12.28 -0.94 1.58
CA TYR A 151 11.33 0.03 2.14
C TYR A 151 11.98 1.30 2.69
N ARG A 152 13.07 1.16 3.43
CA ARG A 152 13.80 2.31 3.98
C ARG A 152 14.37 3.20 2.88
N ALA A 153 14.95 2.62 1.85
CA ALA A 153 15.51 3.37 0.71
C ALA A 153 14.40 4.07 -0.09
N TYR A 154 13.27 3.39 -0.30
CA TYR A 154 12.10 4.00 -0.95
C TYR A 154 11.58 5.20 -0.17
N TYR A 155 11.47 5.09 1.15
CA TYR A 155 11.04 6.17 2.01
C TYR A 155 11.94 7.40 1.89
N GLU A 156 13.26 7.23 2.02
CA GLU A 156 14.20 8.34 1.97
C GLU A 156 14.24 9.04 0.59
N GLU A 157 13.99 8.29 -0.49
CA GLU A 157 13.88 8.89 -1.81
C GLU A 157 12.53 9.58 -2.05
N LEU A 158 11.43 9.04 -1.48
CA LEU A 158 10.09 9.56 -1.72
C LEU A 158 9.72 10.73 -0.81
N LEU A 159 10.20 10.76 0.44
CA LEU A 159 9.87 11.81 1.41
C LEU A 159 10.20 13.23 0.92
N PRO A 160 11.35 13.51 0.27
CA PRO A 160 11.60 14.83 -0.30
C PRO A 160 10.63 15.22 -1.43
N ARG A 161 10.08 14.24 -2.14
CA ARG A 161 9.15 14.40 -3.27
C ARG A 161 7.68 14.48 -2.82
N LEU A 162 7.41 14.08 -1.58
CA LEU A 162 6.08 14.17 -0.97
C LEU A 162 5.81 15.62 -0.56
N ARG A 163 4.62 16.15 -0.86
CA ARG A 163 4.25 17.48 -0.37
C ARG A 163 4.01 17.48 1.15
N ALA A 164 4.02 18.63 1.78
CA ALA A 164 3.54 18.76 3.15
C ALA A 164 2.08 18.30 3.24
N GLY A 165 1.77 17.47 4.24
CA GLY A 165 0.48 16.82 4.40
C GLY A 165 0.22 15.62 3.48
N GLY A 166 1.15 15.29 2.55
CA GLY A 166 1.11 14.05 1.77
C GLY A 166 1.36 12.83 2.64
N VAL A 167 0.97 11.65 2.18
CA VAL A 167 1.01 10.40 2.95
C VAL A 167 1.78 9.32 2.21
N ILE A 168 2.64 8.60 2.93
CA ILE A 168 3.23 7.33 2.50
C ILE A 168 2.58 6.21 3.31
N GLY A 169 1.98 5.23 2.64
CA GLY A 169 1.51 3.98 3.22
C GLY A 169 2.53 2.86 2.99
N PHE A 170 2.84 2.10 4.05
CA PHE A 170 3.70 0.92 3.99
C PHE A 170 2.87 -0.31 4.31
N ASP A 171 2.83 -1.26 3.40
CA ASP A 171 2.10 -2.52 3.60
C ASP A 171 2.92 -3.59 4.31
N ASN A 172 2.24 -4.58 4.87
CA ASN A 172 2.78 -5.77 5.55
C ASN A 172 3.74 -5.45 6.72
N VAL A 173 3.50 -4.36 7.43
CA VAL A 173 4.38 -3.94 8.52
C VAL A 173 4.30 -4.83 9.77
N LEU A 174 3.30 -5.73 9.83
CA LEU A 174 3.17 -6.77 10.88
C LEU A 174 3.75 -8.13 10.45
N TRP A 175 3.86 -8.38 9.15
CA TRP A 175 4.50 -9.54 8.54
C TRP A 175 4.06 -10.88 9.14
N GLY A 176 2.73 -11.12 9.15
CA GLY A 176 2.15 -12.31 9.75
C GLY A 176 2.42 -12.48 11.24
N GLY A 177 2.86 -11.41 11.92
CA GLY A 177 3.28 -11.44 13.33
C GLY A 177 4.79 -11.65 13.53
N SER A 178 5.56 -11.98 12.50
CA SER A 178 7.00 -12.25 12.58
C SER A 178 7.79 -11.07 13.18
N VAL A 179 7.34 -9.82 13.00
CA VAL A 179 7.99 -8.66 13.61
C VAL A 179 7.98 -8.71 15.14
N ALA A 180 7.04 -9.43 15.76
CA ALA A 180 6.95 -9.61 17.20
C ALA A 180 7.62 -10.89 17.71
N ASP A 181 8.08 -11.78 16.83
CA ASP A 181 8.78 -13.01 17.18
C ASP A 181 10.31 -12.80 17.13
N PRO A 182 11.00 -12.69 18.27
CA PRO A 182 12.45 -12.45 18.30
C PRO A 182 13.29 -13.58 17.68
N SER A 183 12.70 -14.77 17.45
CA SER A 183 13.39 -15.90 16.83
C SER A 183 13.41 -15.83 15.30
N ASP A 184 12.51 -15.05 14.69
CA ASP A 184 12.53 -14.83 13.24
C ASP A 184 13.64 -13.81 12.88
N THR A 185 14.66 -14.31 12.21
CA THR A 185 15.84 -13.54 11.77
C THR A 185 15.95 -13.46 10.25
N SER A 186 14.84 -13.67 9.53
CA SER A 186 14.79 -13.48 8.07
C SER A 186 15.06 -12.02 7.70
N ASP A 187 15.66 -11.81 6.53
CA ASP A 187 16.06 -10.49 6.06
C ASP A 187 14.88 -9.51 6.01
N ASP A 188 13.71 -9.97 5.53
CA ASP A 188 12.49 -9.16 5.46
C ASP A 188 12.00 -8.78 6.85
N THR A 189 11.98 -9.70 7.80
CA THR A 189 11.57 -9.42 9.19
C THR A 189 12.50 -8.42 9.87
N ILE A 190 13.81 -8.60 9.69
CA ILE A 190 14.82 -7.66 10.22
C ILE A 190 14.61 -6.27 9.60
N ALA A 191 14.42 -6.19 8.29
CA ALA A 191 14.23 -4.93 7.58
C ALA A 191 12.96 -4.20 8.05
N LEU A 192 11.84 -4.93 8.23
CA LEU A 192 10.58 -4.36 8.70
C LEU A 192 10.66 -3.87 10.15
N ARG A 193 11.31 -4.62 11.06
CA ARG A 193 11.56 -4.16 12.42
C ARG A 193 12.38 -2.87 12.42
N ALA A 194 13.47 -2.85 11.65
CA ALA A 194 14.32 -1.67 11.53
C ALA A 194 13.59 -0.46 10.97
N LEU A 195 12.71 -0.66 9.98
CA LEU A 195 11.85 0.38 9.44
C LEU A 195 10.87 0.91 10.49
N ASN A 196 10.14 0.01 11.17
CA ASN A 196 9.16 0.38 12.18
C ASN A 196 9.82 1.16 13.33
N ASP A 197 10.97 0.70 13.81
CA ASP A 197 11.77 1.37 14.84
C ASP A 197 12.31 2.73 14.40
N PHE A 198 12.59 2.89 13.13
CA PHE A 198 13.04 4.14 12.57
C PHE A 198 11.88 5.13 12.42
N LEU A 199 10.79 4.72 11.79
CA LEU A 199 9.66 5.61 11.48
C LEU A 199 9.04 6.21 12.75
N VAL A 200 8.94 5.46 13.84
CA VAL A 200 8.38 5.96 15.11
C VAL A 200 9.21 7.08 15.73
N ARG A 201 10.49 7.21 15.36
CA ARG A 201 11.41 8.25 15.84
C ARG A 201 11.64 9.37 14.83
N ASP A 202 11.05 9.27 13.64
CA ASP A 202 11.27 10.25 12.56
C ASP A 202 10.36 11.48 12.77
N ASP A 203 10.94 12.60 13.15
CA ASP A 203 10.24 13.86 13.40
C ASP A 203 9.74 14.57 12.15
N ARG A 204 10.12 14.08 10.95
CA ARG A 204 9.67 14.62 9.66
C ARG A 204 8.22 14.24 9.31
N VAL A 205 7.64 13.27 10.02
CA VAL A 205 6.31 12.74 9.74
C VAL A 205 5.45 12.61 11.00
N ASP A 206 4.14 12.63 10.82
CA ASP A 206 3.16 12.12 11.78
C ASP A 206 2.87 10.67 11.42
N LEU A 207 2.96 9.75 12.37
CA LEU A 207 2.90 8.32 12.13
C LEU A 207 1.70 7.66 12.80
N VAL A 208 1.09 6.70 12.11
CA VAL A 208 0.16 5.74 12.69
C VAL A 208 0.36 4.36 12.07
N MET A 209 0.43 3.32 12.91
CA MET A 209 0.42 1.92 12.49
C MET A 209 -0.94 1.32 12.82
N LEU A 210 -1.56 0.66 11.85
CA LEU A 210 -2.93 0.15 11.91
C LEU A 210 -2.97 -1.36 11.64
N PRO A 211 -3.81 -2.13 12.34
CA PRO A 211 -3.98 -3.57 12.09
C PRO A 211 -4.96 -3.81 10.92
N VAL A 212 -4.68 -3.22 9.77
CA VAL A 212 -5.43 -3.45 8.52
C VAL A 212 -4.69 -4.50 7.73
N ALA A 213 -5.36 -5.59 7.32
CA ALA A 213 -4.74 -6.73 6.66
C ALA A 213 -3.50 -7.23 7.42
N ASP A 214 -2.32 -7.27 6.78
CA ASP A 214 -1.04 -7.65 7.40
C ASP A 214 -0.30 -6.45 8.02
N GLY A 215 -1.05 -5.44 8.43
CA GLY A 215 -0.52 -4.21 9.03
C GLY A 215 -0.21 -3.13 8.01
N LEU A 216 -0.72 -1.93 8.25
CA LEU A 216 -0.50 -0.75 7.43
C LEU A 216 0.04 0.40 8.27
N THR A 217 1.23 0.91 7.92
CA THR A 217 1.74 2.15 8.50
C THR A 217 1.46 3.32 7.56
N LEU A 218 0.90 4.40 8.11
CA LEU A 218 0.71 5.67 7.41
C LEU A 218 1.64 6.72 8.00
N ALA A 219 2.49 7.31 7.15
CA ALA A 219 3.41 8.38 7.50
C ALA A 219 3.02 9.65 6.72
N ARG A 220 2.49 10.64 7.44
CA ARG A 220 2.09 11.94 6.89
C ARG A 220 3.25 12.93 7.03
N LYS A 221 3.73 13.49 5.92
CA LYS A 221 4.77 14.53 5.96
C LYS A 221 4.27 15.79 6.68
N ARG A 222 5.05 16.28 7.62
CA ARG A 222 4.81 17.54 8.32
C ARG A 222 5.04 18.78 7.44
#